data_856924680f3bab7fc377c3f064845356
#
_entry.id   856924680f3bab7fc377c3f064845356
#
_cell.length_a   1.000
_cell.length_b   1.000
_cell.length_c   1.000
_cell.angle_alpha   90.00
_cell.angle_beta   90.00
_cell.angle_gamma   90.00
#
_symmetry.space_group_name_H-M   'P 1'
#
loop_
_entity.id
_entity.type
_entity.pdbx_description
1 polymer ?
#
loop_
_entity_poly.entity_id
_entity_poly.type
_entity_poly.pdbx_seq_one_letter_code
_entity_poly.pdbx_strand_id
1 'polypeptide(L)'
;MVKLVDLSRRASQGFGSCNRAAFTGNQAVEKQVNCRPQQTLCRPVQVVGRGYWSGVENRVELRPGLADSGIRFVREDLDGACVPVSLKNRIEATKRTNLQAGNATVEMVEHVLSALAALGVDCCEISLTAAELPGLDGSADAYVDAIDRAGIK
;
A
#
# COMPACT_ATOMS: atom_id res chain seq x y z
N MET A 1 27.61 15.69 -30.78
CA MET A 1 27.28 14.49 -31.57
C MET A 1 26.83 13.43 -30.58
N VAL A 2 25.53 13.39 -30.30
CA VAL A 2 24.92 12.51 -29.28
C VAL A 2 24.37 11.28 -30.00
N LYS A 3 24.88 10.10 -29.67
CA LYS A 3 24.38 8.82 -30.19
C LYS A 3 23.01 8.48 -29.58
N LEU A 4 21.97 8.45 -30.43
CA LEU A 4 20.70 7.82 -30.08
C LEU A 4 20.95 6.32 -29.89
N VAL A 5 20.61 5.81 -28.70
CA VAL A 5 20.56 4.37 -28.42
C VAL A 5 19.17 3.90 -28.76
N ASP A 6 19.10 2.97 -29.72
CA ASP A 6 17.87 2.28 -30.17
C ASP A 6 17.26 1.44 -29.06
N LEU A 7 16.04 1.82 -28.60
CA LEU A 7 15.27 1.17 -27.55
C LEU A 7 14.34 0.05 -28.07
N SER A 8 14.53 -0.43 -29.30
CA SER A 8 13.59 -1.38 -29.96
C SER A 8 13.78 -2.86 -29.58
N ARG A 9 14.67 -3.23 -28.65
CA ARG A 9 15.00 -4.63 -28.34
C ARG A 9 14.78 -5.07 -26.88
N ARG A 10 13.83 -4.48 -26.16
CA ARG A 10 13.44 -5.00 -24.80
C ARG A 10 11.94 -5.14 -24.59
N ALA A 11 11.24 -5.67 -25.59
CA ALA A 11 9.80 -5.97 -25.50
C ALA A 11 9.53 -7.43 -25.81
N SER A 12 10.09 -8.38 -25.05
CA SER A 12 9.67 -9.79 -25.15
C SER A 12 10.12 -10.60 -23.94
N GLN A 13 9.69 -10.24 -22.72
CA GLN A 13 9.69 -11.17 -21.60
C GLN A 13 8.52 -10.87 -20.67
N GLY A 14 7.48 -11.69 -20.75
CA GLY A 14 6.68 -12.10 -19.64
C GLY A 14 5.58 -11.17 -19.12
N PHE A 15 4.59 -10.82 -19.95
CA PHE A 15 3.31 -10.36 -19.40
C PHE A 15 2.49 -11.60 -19.01
N GLY A 16 2.40 -11.86 -17.70
CA GLY A 16 1.47 -12.85 -17.18
C GLY A 16 0.02 -12.40 -17.40
N SER A 17 -0.77 -13.16 -18.15
CA SER A 17 -2.19 -12.91 -18.33
C SER A 17 -2.97 -13.34 -17.09
N CYS A 18 -3.66 -12.41 -16.45
CA CYS A 18 -4.59 -12.70 -15.37
C CYS A 18 -5.98 -12.94 -15.96
N ASN A 19 -6.39 -14.22 -16.07
CA ASN A 19 -7.73 -14.60 -16.54
C ASN A 19 -8.74 -14.52 -15.39
N ARG A 20 -9.68 -13.59 -15.47
CA ARG A 20 -10.88 -13.57 -14.62
C ARG A 20 -12.08 -14.00 -15.45
N ALA A 21 -12.62 -15.18 -15.21
CA ALA A 21 -13.88 -15.64 -15.79
C ALA A 21 -15.05 -14.94 -15.09
N ALA A 22 -15.82 -14.13 -15.80
CA ALA A 22 -17.10 -13.62 -15.34
C ALA A 22 -18.22 -14.52 -15.86
N PHE A 23 -18.96 -15.17 -14.95
CA PHE A 23 -20.11 -16.03 -15.27
C PHE A 23 -21.33 -15.17 -15.62
N THR A 24 -21.69 -15.09 -16.91
CA THR A 24 -23.05 -14.78 -17.37
C THR A 24 -23.28 -15.53 -18.68
N GLY A 25 -24.47 -16.15 -18.81
CA GLY A 25 -24.84 -17.11 -19.82
C GLY A 25 -24.45 -16.76 -21.26
N ASN A 26 -23.99 -17.80 -21.98
CA ASN A 26 -23.77 -17.91 -23.41
C ASN A 26 -22.95 -16.83 -24.11
N GLN A 27 -21.73 -16.79 -23.83
CA GLN A 27 -20.48 -16.49 -24.57
C GLN A 27 -19.47 -15.89 -23.60
N ALA A 28 -18.40 -16.64 -23.34
CA ALA A 28 -17.28 -16.12 -22.56
C ALA A 28 -16.58 -15.04 -23.41
N VAL A 29 -16.79 -13.77 -23.05
CA VAL A 29 -15.97 -12.68 -23.55
C VAL A 29 -14.73 -12.65 -22.67
N GLU A 30 -13.63 -13.24 -23.14
CA GLU A 30 -12.31 -13.08 -22.53
C GLU A 30 -11.89 -11.60 -22.65
N LYS A 31 -12.16 -10.83 -21.60
CA LYS A 31 -11.65 -9.47 -21.50
C LYS A 31 -10.19 -9.57 -21.07
N GLN A 32 -9.26 -9.45 -22.02
CA GLN A 32 -7.85 -9.24 -21.69
C GLN A 32 -7.73 -7.97 -20.84
N VAL A 33 -7.54 -8.13 -19.56
CA VAL A 33 -7.18 -7.02 -18.66
C VAL A 33 -5.67 -6.87 -18.76
N ASN A 34 -5.20 -5.80 -19.39
CA ASN A 34 -3.79 -5.42 -19.36
C ASN A 34 -3.45 -5.05 -17.91
N CYS A 35 -2.92 -6.01 -17.16
CA CYS A 35 -2.41 -5.77 -15.80
C CYS A 35 -0.95 -5.34 -15.90
N ARG A 36 -0.62 -4.18 -15.30
CA ARG A 36 0.77 -3.82 -15.06
C ARG A 36 1.38 -4.76 -14.01
N PRO A 37 2.71 -4.94 -13.98
CA PRO A 37 3.38 -5.63 -12.89
C PRO A 37 3.06 -4.97 -11.54
N GLN A 38 2.99 -5.78 -10.48
CA GLN A 38 2.87 -5.26 -9.11
C GLN A 38 4.11 -4.47 -8.74
N GLN A 39 3.89 -3.40 -7.99
CA GLN A 39 4.94 -2.50 -7.52
C GLN A 39 5.05 -2.51 -6.00
N THR A 40 6.28 -2.37 -5.52
CA THR A 40 6.62 -2.22 -4.11
C THR A 40 7.73 -1.17 -3.93
N LEU A 41 8.06 -0.84 -2.68
CA LEU A 41 9.15 0.08 -2.38
C LEU A 41 10.52 -0.55 -2.69
N CYS A 42 11.51 0.28 -3.06
CA CYS A 42 12.90 -0.19 -3.22
C CYS A 42 13.59 -0.43 -1.88
N ARG A 43 13.27 0.39 -0.85
CA ARG A 43 13.89 0.34 0.48
C ARG A 43 12.88 0.80 1.56
N PRO A 44 13.11 0.43 2.84
CA PRO A 44 12.31 0.95 3.94
C PRO A 44 12.45 2.47 4.10
N VAL A 45 11.39 3.11 4.57
CA VAL A 45 11.35 4.54 4.90
C VAL A 45 10.46 4.78 6.10
N GLN A 46 10.80 5.77 6.92
CA GLN A 46 10.07 6.08 8.14
C GLN A 46 9.40 7.46 8.07
N VAL A 47 8.22 7.53 8.70
CA VAL A 47 7.48 8.75 9.01
C VAL A 47 7.19 8.73 10.51
N VAL A 48 7.50 9.81 11.22
CA VAL A 48 7.26 9.93 12.66
C VAL A 48 6.36 11.13 12.90
N GLY A 49 5.37 10.95 13.76
CA GLY A 49 4.46 12.03 14.13
C GLY A 49 3.52 11.59 15.25
N ARG A 50 2.53 12.42 15.55
CA ARG A 50 1.53 12.16 16.60
C ARG A 50 0.18 11.86 15.99
N GLY A 51 -0.56 10.95 16.62
CA GLY A 51 -1.98 10.73 16.32
C GLY A 51 -2.76 12.02 16.54
N TYR A 52 -3.71 12.30 15.67
CA TYR A 52 -4.55 13.51 15.74
C TYR A 52 -5.49 13.47 16.95
N TRP A 53 -6.03 12.29 17.24
CA TRP A 53 -6.99 12.08 18.33
C TRP A 53 -6.32 11.65 19.65
N SER A 54 -5.36 10.74 19.57
CA SER A 54 -4.67 10.19 20.74
C SER A 54 -3.56 11.09 21.25
N GLY A 55 -2.95 11.90 20.39
CA GLY A 55 -1.74 12.66 20.71
C GLY A 55 -0.50 11.78 20.93
N VAL A 56 -0.63 10.46 20.80
CA VAL A 56 0.47 9.50 21.00
C VAL A 56 1.43 9.57 19.82
N GLU A 57 2.73 9.60 20.11
CA GLU A 57 3.76 9.50 19.07
C GLU A 57 3.75 8.10 18.47
N ASN A 58 3.78 8.06 17.14
CA ASN A 58 3.86 6.83 16.38
C ASN A 58 4.98 6.92 15.35
N ARG A 59 5.82 5.90 15.31
CA ARG A 59 6.80 5.68 14.26
C ARG A 59 6.21 4.68 13.29
N VAL A 60 6.03 5.15 12.07
CA VAL A 60 5.49 4.37 10.94
C VAL A 60 6.64 4.05 10.01
N GLU A 61 6.90 2.78 9.74
CA GLU A 61 7.90 2.35 8.78
C GLU A 61 7.21 1.63 7.61
N LEU A 62 7.35 2.19 6.41
CA LEU A 62 6.90 1.54 5.18
C LEU A 62 8.04 0.68 4.65
N ARG A 63 7.79 -0.62 4.48
CA ARG A 63 8.76 -1.63 4.03
C ARG A 63 8.34 -2.24 2.70
N PRO A 64 9.28 -2.69 1.85
CA PRO A 64 8.94 -3.47 0.67
C PRO A 64 8.08 -4.68 1.03
N GLY A 65 6.96 -4.87 0.33
CA GLY A 65 6.13 -6.08 0.41
C GLY A 65 6.59 -7.13 -0.59
N LEU A 66 6.30 -8.40 -0.30
CA LEU A 66 6.48 -9.49 -1.26
C LEU A 66 5.38 -9.44 -2.34
N ALA A 67 5.65 -10.01 -3.50
CA ALA A 67 4.62 -10.18 -4.53
C ALA A 67 3.39 -10.90 -3.95
N ASP A 68 2.21 -10.45 -4.35
CA ASP A 68 0.90 -10.96 -3.93
C ASP A 68 0.57 -10.79 -2.43
N SER A 69 1.45 -10.11 -1.64
CA SER A 69 1.17 -9.86 -0.22
C SER A 69 0.13 -8.76 0.02
N GLY A 70 -0.10 -7.89 -0.99
CA GLY A 70 -0.90 -6.70 -0.81
C GLY A 70 -0.32 -5.72 0.21
N ILE A 71 -1.17 -4.87 0.78
CA ILE A 71 -0.81 -3.93 1.84
C ILE A 71 -1.26 -4.49 3.19
N ARG A 72 -0.39 -4.44 4.20
CA ARG A 72 -0.70 -4.87 5.57
C ARG A 72 -0.04 -3.97 6.60
N PHE A 73 -0.72 -3.79 7.71
CA PHE A 73 -0.17 -3.14 8.90
C PHE A 73 0.37 -4.18 9.88
N VAL A 74 1.47 -3.84 10.56
CA VAL A 74 2.08 -4.67 11.60
C VAL A 74 2.25 -3.83 12.86
N ARG A 75 1.57 -4.20 13.95
CA ARG A 75 1.59 -3.53 15.25
C ARG A 75 2.77 -4.06 16.07
N GLU A 76 3.91 -3.33 16.08
CA GLU A 76 5.11 -3.71 16.84
C GLU A 76 4.84 -3.77 18.34
N ASP A 77 4.00 -2.89 18.85
CA ASP A 77 3.58 -2.83 20.25
C ASP A 77 2.61 -3.96 20.67
N LEU A 78 2.15 -4.77 19.72
CA LEU A 78 1.30 -5.95 19.94
C LEU A 78 1.97 -7.21 19.36
N ASP A 79 3.25 -7.40 19.65
CA ASP A 79 4.03 -8.59 19.25
C ASP A 79 3.97 -8.89 17.75
N GLY A 80 3.88 -7.85 16.92
CA GLY A 80 3.83 -8.00 15.47
C GLY A 80 2.46 -8.41 14.93
N ALA A 81 1.37 -8.15 15.66
CA ALA A 81 0.02 -8.45 15.19
C ALA A 81 -0.26 -7.79 13.84
N CYS A 82 -0.72 -8.61 12.87
CA CYS A 82 -0.91 -8.21 11.48
C CYS A 82 -2.37 -7.86 11.18
N VAL A 83 -2.59 -6.69 10.53
CA VAL A 83 -3.90 -6.22 10.07
C VAL A 83 -3.84 -6.03 8.55
N PRO A 84 -4.29 -7.00 7.75
CA PRO A 84 -4.35 -6.85 6.29
C PRO A 84 -5.31 -5.73 5.87
N VAL A 85 -4.92 -4.95 4.85
CA VAL A 85 -5.80 -3.94 4.25
C VAL A 85 -6.86 -4.65 3.41
N SER A 86 -8.07 -4.70 3.96
CA SER A 86 -9.22 -5.35 3.33
C SER A 86 -10.51 -4.73 3.84
N LEU A 87 -11.53 -4.68 3.00
CA LEU A 87 -12.89 -4.25 3.39
C LEU A 87 -13.46 -5.09 4.53
N LYS A 88 -13.06 -6.37 4.66
CA LYS A 88 -13.48 -7.26 5.75
C LYS A 88 -13.00 -6.78 7.12
N ASN A 89 -11.87 -6.07 7.15
CA ASN A 89 -11.24 -5.58 8.38
C ASN A 89 -11.66 -4.15 8.72
N ARG A 90 -12.44 -3.47 7.85
CA ARG A 90 -12.93 -2.12 8.12
C ARG A 90 -13.94 -2.16 9.27
N ILE A 91 -13.75 -1.30 10.25
CA ILE A 91 -14.69 -1.06 11.35
C ILE A 91 -15.25 0.37 11.29
N GLU A 92 -16.44 0.55 11.84
CA GLU A 92 -17.08 1.87 11.90
C GLU A 92 -16.29 2.82 12.79
N ALA A 93 -16.02 4.03 12.29
CA ALA A 93 -15.38 5.11 13.03
C ALA A 93 -15.86 6.46 12.49
N THR A 94 -16.05 7.43 13.39
CA THR A 94 -16.46 8.78 12.99
C THR A 94 -15.29 9.57 12.45
N LYS A 95 -15.43 10.10 11.22
CA LYS A 95 -14.48 11.00 10.55
C LYS A 95 -13.07 10.41 10.32
N ARG A 96 -12.92 9.09 10.31
CA ARG A 96 -11.66 8.40 10.02
C ARG A 96 -11.92 6.98 9.55
N THR A 97 -10.93 6.37 8.90
CA THR A 97 -10.99 4.97 8.49
C THR A 97 -10.13 4.12 9.44
N ASN A 98 -10.76 3.13 10.05
CA ASN A 98 -10.10 2.20 10.95
C ASN A 98 -10.19 0.76 10.41
N LEU A 99 -9.15 -0.01 10.68
CA LEU A 99 -9.09 -1.44 10.37
C LEU A 99 -8.85 -2.23 11.66
N GLN A 100 -9.43 -3.43 11.73
CA GLN A 100 -9.23 -4.36 12.84
C GLN A 100 -9.09 -5.80 12.35
N ALA A 101 -8.13 -6.51 12.92
CA ALA A 101 -8.00 -7.96 12.76
C ALA A 101 -7.63 -8.58 14.11
N GLY A 102 -8.46 -9.51 14.62
CA GLY A 102 -8.31 -10.04 15.97
C GLY A 102 -8.39 -8.92 17.01
N ASN A 103 -7.38 -8.83 17.87
CA ASN A 103 -7.26 -7.80 18.91
C ASN A 103 -6.48 -6.54 18.46
N ALA A 104 -5.96 -6.52 17.24
CA ALA A 104 -5.19 -5.39 16.72
C ALA A 104 -6.08 -4.43 15.93
N THR A 105 -6.02 -3.16 16.28
CA THR A 105 -6.69 -2.06 15.56
C THR A 105 -5.65 -1.11 15.01
N VAL A 106 -5.89 -0.60 13.79
CA VAL A 106 -5.13 0.48 13.16
C VAL A 106 -6.09 1.58 12.77
N GLU A 107 -5.77 2.80 13.14
CA GLU A 107 -6.64 3.97 13.00
C GLU A 107 -6.04 5.02 12.07
N MET A 108 -6.92 5.82 11.41
CA MET A 108 -6.52 6.89 10.47
C MET A 108 -5.68 6.38 9.30
N VAL A 109 -6.09 5.28 8.68
CA VAL A 109 -5.32 4.63 7.60
C VAL A 109 -5.45 5.36 6.24
N GLU A 110 -6.40 6.27 6.08
CA GLU A 110 -6.75 6.91 4.81
C GLU A 110 -5.59 7.66 4.16
N HIS A 111 -4.77 8.39 4.92
CA HIS A 111 -3.68 9.22 4.38
C HIS A 111 -2.57 8.36 3.76
N VAL A 112 -2.08 7.36 4.48
CA VAL A 112 -1.04 6.46 3.96
C VAL A 112 -1.57 5.59 2.81
N LEU A 113 -2.82 5.11 2.91
CA LEU A 113 -3.41 4.30 1.84
C LEU A 113 -3.66 5.10 0.58
N SER A 114 -4.07 6.37 0.68
CA SER A 114 -4.23 7.25 -0.48
C SER A 114 -2.89 7.54 -1.16
N ALA A 115 -1.80 7.77 -0.39
CA ALA A 115 -0.46 7.95 -0.95
C ALA A 115 0.02 6.71 -1.71
N LEU A 116 -0.10 5.51 -1.10
CA LEU A 116 0.28 4.25 -1.76
C LEU A 116 -0.55 3.99 -3.03
N ALA A 117 -1.87 4.25 -2.98
CA ALA A 117 -2.74 4.07 -4.13
C ALA A 117 -2.42 5.06 -5.26
N ALA A 118 -2.18 6.34 -4.94
CA ALA A 118 -1.84 7.38 -5.91
C ALA A 118 -0.52 7.10 -6.63
N LEU A 119 0.47 6.55 -5.91
CA LEU A 119 1.78 6.21 -6.44
C LEU A 119 1.86 4.78 -7.02
N GLY A 120 0.76 4.04 -7.00
CA GLY A 120 0.65 2.72 -7.61
C GLY A 120 1.42 1.62 -6.87
N VAL A 121 1.62 1.75 -5.56
CA VAL A 121 2.24 0.70 -4.74
C VAL A 121 1.20 -0.36 -4.38
N ASP A 122 1.42 -1.59 -4.82
CA ASP A 122 0.49 -2.71 -4.63
C ASP A 122 0.82 -3.55 -3.39
N CYS A 123 2.11 -3.66 -3.07
CA CYS A 123 2.59 -4.50 -1.97
C CYS A 123 3.46 -3.68 -1.03
N CYS A 124 3.03 -3.55 0.24
CA CYS A 124 3.76 -2.80 1.26
C CYS A 124 3.45 -3.34 2.65
N GLU A 125 4.47 -3.52 3.48
CA GLU A 125 4.32 -3.75 4.91
C GLU A 125 4.49 -2.42 5.64
N ILE A 126 3.53 -2.07 6.51
CA ILE A 126 3.52 -0.82 7.27
C ILE A 126 3.61 -1.17 8.75
N SER A 127 4.79 -0.98 9.33
CA SER A 127 5.05 -1.24 10.75
C SER A 127 4.71 -0.03 11.61
N LEU A 128 4.08 -0.24 12.76
CA LEU A 128 3.53 0.80 13.65
C LEU A 128 3.93 0.55 15.11
N THR A 129 4.25 1.61 15.83
CA THR A 129 4.50 1.54 17.29
C THR A 129 3.28 1.96 18.13
N ALA A 130 2.18 2.38 17.51
CA ALA A 130 0.91 2.71 18.17
C ALA A 130 -0.26 2.49 17.21
N ALA A 131 -1.50 2.51 17.72
CA ALA A 131 -2.70 2.23 16.92
C ALA A 131 -3.00 3.27 15.85
N GLU A 132 -2.90 4.54 16.22
CA GLU A 132 -3.29 5.65 15.37
C GLU A 132 -2.12 6.14 14.53
N LEU A 133 -2.29 6.17 13.20
CA LEU A 133 -1.27 6.76 12.33
C LEU A 133 -1.14 8.27 12.58
N PRO A 134 0.07 8.84 12.34
CA PRO A 134 0.29 10.27 12.48
C PRO A 134 -0.64 11.09 11.59
N GLY A 135 -1.29 12.09 12.19
CA GLY A 135 -2.14 13.03 11.46
C GLY A 135 -1.36 14.06 10.64
N LEU A 136 -0.09 14.31 11.02
CA LEU A 136 0.84 15.24 10.38
C LEU A 136 0.18 16.61 10.14
N ASP A 137 0.14 17.09 8.91
CA ASP A 137 -0.53 18.34 8.50
C ASP A 137 -1.99 18.13 8.03
N GLY A 138 -2.49 16.90 8.11
CA GLY A 138 -3.82 16.51 7.63
C GLY A 138 -3.89 16.15 6.14
N SER A 139 -2.75 16.19 5.42
CA SER A 139 -2.63 15.73 4.04
C SER A 139 -1.96 14.35 3.94
N ALA A 140 -1.79 13.85 2.72
CA ALA A 140 -1.00 12.66 2.42
C ALA A 140 0.45 12.98 2.02
N ASP A 141 0.83 14.27 1.93
CA ASP A 141 2.07 14.72 1.31
C ASP A 141 3.32 14.14 1.97
N ALA A 142 3.36 14.09 3.30
CA ALA A 142 4.50 13.51 4.01
C ALA A 142 4.69 12.02 3.73
N TYR A 143 3.61 11.27 3.48
CA TYR A 143 3.68 9.87 3.05
C TYR A 143 4.13 9.76 1.59
N VAL A 144 3.64 10.65 0.70
CA VAL A 144 4.09 10.74 -0.70
C VAL A 144 5.59 11.02 -0.75
N ASP A 145 6.08 12.03 -0.05
CA ASP A 145 7.49 12.37 0.04
C ASP A 145 8.34 11.21 0.57
N ALA A 146 7.82 10.47 1.55
CA ALA A 146 8.52 9.31 2.10
C ALA A 146 8.63 8.18 1.06
N ILE A 147 7.53 7.87 0.34
CA ILE A 147 7.50 6.86 -0.71
C ILE A 147 8.43 7.24 -1.86
N ASP A 148 8.43 8.51 -2.29
CA ASP A 148 9.34 9.01 -3.33
C ASP A 148 10.80 8.87 -2.93
N ARG A 149 11.15 9.18 -1.68
CA ARG A 149 12.51 8.93 -1.15
C ARG A 149 12.86 7.44 -1.10
N ALA A 150 11.89 6.56 -0.83
CA ALA A 150 12.11 5.12 -0.84
C ALA A 150 12.37 4.58 -2.24
N GLY A 151 11.73 5.19 -3.24
CA GLY A 151 11.68 4.71 -4.61
C GLY A 151 10.74 3.51 -4.78
N ILE A 152 10.25 3.29 -5.99
CA ILE A 152 9.30 2.22 -6.36
C ILE A 152 9.94 1.31 -7.39
N LYS A 153 9.68 0.01 -7.32
CA LYS A 153 10.18 -1.01 -8.26
C LYS A 153 9.11 -2.05 -8.58
#